data_b0a37ff2055ccb560f26727cf21d5511
#
_entry.id   b0a37ff2055ccb560f26727cf21d5511
#
_cell.length_a   1.000
_cell.length_b   1.000
_cell.length_c   1.000
_cell.angle_alpha   90.00
_cell.angle_beta   90.00
_cell.angle_gamma   90.00
#
_symmetry.space_group_name_H-M   'P 1'
#
loop_
_entity.id
_entity.type
_entity.pdbx_description
1 polymer ?
#
loop_
_entity_poly.entity_id
_entity_poly.type
_entity_poly.pdbx_seq_one_letter_code
_entity_poly.pdbx_strand_id
1 'polypeptide(L)'
;MTLKGCERVGSSVSATCGVEGSASRGRSVEGLSESIIEKVKRHPCYSEEAHHFFARMHVAVAPACNIQCKYCNRKYDCMNESRPGVTSELLTPEEATQKVLAVGSVIRNTTVVGIAGPGDPLANPRQTFRTFELIRQAAPDMKLCLSTNGLALPDHVDTIRELGIDHVTITINAVDPEVGQHIYRYVTWQGKLLRGIEAARLLLERQMEGMRELVKAGILIKVNSVLIPGVNDVHMADISAEVRKRGAFLHNIMPLIIADGSDFQKEGRRAALPEDVAAAQERSGAG
;
A
#
# COMPACT_ATOMS: atom_id res chain seq x y z
N MET A 1 -28.54 -6.70 -33.39
CA MET A 1 -27.44 -5.69 -33.44
C MET A 1 -26.14 -6.46 -33.48
N THR A 2 -25.51 -6.53 -34.65
CA THR A 2 -24.49 -7.49 -35.08
C THR A 2 -23.10 -7.05 -34.58
N LEU A 3 -22.41 -7.93 -33.87
CA LEU A 3 -20.99 -7.79 -33.53
C LEU A 3 -20.16 -8.05 -34.82
N LYS A 4 -19.45 -7.06 -35.32
CA LYS A 4 -18.49 -7.20 -36.40
C LYS A 4 -17.12 -7.60 -35.84
N GLY A 5 -16.52 -8.56 -36.54
CA GLY A 5 -15.37 -9.34 -36.17
C GLY A 5 -14.06 -8.57 -36.00
N CYS A 6 -13.22 -9.15 -35.21
CA CYS A 6 -11.80 -8.84 -35.08
C CYS A 6 -11.03 -9.78 -35.98
N GLU A 7 -10.51 -9.30 -37.10
CA GLU A 7 -9.63 -10.04 -38.00
C GLU A 7 -8.23 -10.18 -37.41
N ARG A 8 -7.68 -11.39 -37.44
CA ARG A 8 -6.28 -11.68 -37.08
C ARG A 8 -5.37 -11.23 -38.23
N VAL A 9 -4.47 -10.31 -37.90
CA VAL A 9 -3.27 -10.08 -38.71
C VAL A 9 -2.05 -10.46 -37.86
N GLY A 10 -1.15 -11.23 -38.46
CA GLY A 10 -0.08 -11.92 -37.79
C GLY A 10 1.04 -11.08 -37.21
N SER A 11 1.80 -11.74 -36.33
CA SER A 11 3.13 -11.44 -35.76
C SER A 11 3.34 -10.07 -35.11
N SER A 12 3.60 -10.10 -33.79
CA SER A 12 3.99 -9.01 -32.92
C SER A 12 2.85 -8.06 -32.49
N VAL A 13 2.02 -8.52 -31.57
CA VAL A 13 1.12 -7.61 -30.84
C VAL A 13 1.62 -7.49 -29.40
N SER A 14 2.35 -6.43 -29.14
CA SER A 14 2.42 -5.88 -27.80
C SER A 14 1.06 -5.27 -27.48
N ALA A 15 0.26 -5.96 -26.69
CA ALA A 15 -0.98 -5.40 -26.18
C ALA A 15 -0.63 -4.40 -25.06
N THR A 16 -0.33 -3.18 -25.42
CA THR A 16 -0.29 -2.04 -24.50
C THR A 16 -1.73 -1.67 -24.17
N CYS A 17 -2.25 -2.26 -23.10
CA CYS A 17 -3.43 -1.72 -22.44
C CYS A 17 -2.95 -0.48 -21.67
N GLY A 18 -2.94 0.68 -22.35
CA GLY A 18 -2.49 1.93 -21.80
C GLY A 18 -3.48 2.43 -20.74
N VAL A 19 -3.12 2.28 -19.48
CA VAL A 19 -3.45 3.22 -18.42
C VAL A 19 -2.10 3.63 -17.86
N GLU A 20 -1.58 4.76 -18.33
CA GLU A 20 -0.45 5.46 -17.73
C GLU A 20 -0.88 6.03 -16.37
N GLY A 21 -1.01 5.14 -15.38
CA GLY A 21 -0.94 5.50 -13.99
C GLY A 21 0.53 5.39 -13.59
N SER A 22 1.10 6.42 -12.98
CA SER A 22 2.50 6.52 -12.56
C SER A 22 2.91 5.24 -11.82
N ALA A 23 3.42 4.26 -12.55
CA ALA A 23 4.04 3.10 -11.97
C ALA A 23 5.33 3.60 -11.30
N SER A 24 5.44 3.41 -9.99
CA SER A 24 6.70 3.56 -9.29
C SER A 24 7.71 2.66 -10.01
N ARG A 25 8.70 3.26 -10.69
CA ARG A 25 9.81 2.52 -11.25
C ARG A 25 10.48 1.77 -10.13
N GLY A 26 10.44 0.44 -10.16
CA GLY A 26 11.17 -0.40 -9.22
C GLY A 26 12.65 -0.04 -9.30
N ARG A 27 13.36 -0.11 -8.17
CA ARG A 27 14.81 0.05 -8.15
C ARG A 27 15.43 -1.05 -9.00
N SER A 28 16.45 -0.69 -9.81
CA SER A 28 17.36 -1.68 -10.37
C SER A 28 17.93 -2.54 -9.24
N VAL A 29 18.00 -3.85 -9.46
CA VAL A 29 18.58 -4.79 -8.48
C VAL A 29 20.10 -4.77 -8.44
N GLU A 30 20.74 -4.01 -9.34
CA GLU A 30 22.19 -3.86 -9.38
C GLU A 30 22.74 -3.21 -8.09
N GLY A 31 23.71 -3.85 -7.46
CA GLY A 31 24.35 -3.37 -6.23
C GLY A 31 23.60 -3.70 -4.93
N LEU A 32 22.53 -4.46 -4.95
CA LEU A 32 21.84 -4.95 -3.77
C LEU A 32 22.49 -6.24 -3.23
N SER A 33 22.37 -6.49 -1.92
CA SER A 33 22.79 -7.76 -1.34
C SER A 33 21.94 -8.92 -1.83
N GLU A 34 22.51 -10.13 -1.90
CA GLU A 34 21.78 -11.35 -2.32
C GLU A 34 20.49 -11.57 -1.53
N SER A 35 20.51 -11.29 -0.22
CA SER A 35 19.33 -11.43 0.64
C SER A 35 18.19 -10.46 0.27
N ILE A 36 18.50 -9.24 -0.18
CA ILE A 36 17.52 -8.28 -0.66
C ILE A 36 17.03 -8.68 -2.04
N ILE A 37 17.94 -9.12 -2.94
CA ILE A 37 17.60 -9.59 -4.29
C ILE A 37 16.57 -10.73 -4.20
N GLU A 38 16.78 -11.70 -3.33
CA GLU A 38 15.82 -12.81 -3.17
C GLU A 38 14.44 -12.34 -2.65
N LYS A 39 14.40 -11.34 -1.78
CA LYS A 39 13.13 -10.76 -1.30
C LYS A 39 12.38 -10.01 -2.39
N VAL A 40 13.06 -9.22 -3.22
CA VAL A 40 12.42 -8.42 -4.29
C VAL A 40 12.19 -9.23 -5.56
N LYS A 41 12.98 -10.26 -5.82
CA LYS A 41 12.82 -11.17 -6.94
C LYS A 41 11.41 -11.75 -6.97
N ARG A 42 10.76 -11.66 -8.14
CA ARG A 42 9.37 -12.12 -8.34
C ARG A 42 8.31 -11.33 -7.53
N HIS A 43 8.68 -10.16 -6.96
CA HIS A 43 7.73 -9.29 -6.28
C HIS A 43 7.40 -8.07 -7.15
N PRO A 44 6.19 -8.00 -7.79
CA PRO A 44 5.86 -6.98 -8.79
C PRO A 44 5.84 -5.54 -8.27
N CYS A 45 5.84 -5.32 -6.96
CA CYS A 45 5.85 -3.97 -6.38
C CYS A 45 7.25 -3.46 -6.04
N TYR A 46 8.28 -4.29 -6.12
CA TYR A 46 9.63 -3.97 -5.70
C TYR A 46 10.67 -4.10 -6.80
N SER A 47 10.36 -4.80 -7.90
CA SER A 47 11.22 -4.97 -9.06
C SER A 47 10.45 -4.61 -10.34
N GLU A 48 11.05 -3.76 -11.17
CA GLU A 48 10.50 -3.37 -12.46
C GLU A 48 10.38 -4.58 -13.40
N GLU A 49 11.40 -5.45 -13.42
CA GLU A 49 11.36 -6.69 -14.20
C GLU A 49 10.22 -7.61 -13.75
N ALA A 50 10.08 -7.81 -12.42
CA ALA A 50 9.02 -8.65 -11.87
C ALA A 50 7.61 -8.09 -12.15
N HIS A 51 7.46 -6.78 -12.28
CA HIS A 51 6.18 -6.13 -12.55
C HIS A 51 5.52 -6.60 -13.86
N HIS A 52 6.31 -6.90 -14.87
CA HIS A 52 5.81 -7.34 -16.17
C HIS A 52 5.47 -8.83 -16.25
N PHE A 53 6.02 -9.65 -15.35
CA PHE A 53 5.90 -11.11 -15.43
C PHE A 53 5.10 -11.74 -14.29
N PHE A 54 5.04 -11.12 -13.15
CA PHE A 54 4.42 -11.69 -11.96
C PHE A 54 3.21 -10.89 -11.51
N ALA A 55 2.24 -11.60 -10.96
CA ALA A 55 1.02 -11.03 -10.44
C ALA A 55 1.02 -11.03 -8.90
N ARG A 56 0.33 -10.06 -8.32
CA ARG A 56 -0.06 -10.04 -6.92
C ARG A 56 -1.58 -10.00 -6.80
N MET A 57 -2.08 -10.56 -5.72
CA MET A 57 -3.47 -10.39 -5.35
C MET A 57 -3.60 -9.85 -3.93
N HIS A 58 -4.70 -9.15 -3.67
CA HIS A 58 -5.09 -8.76 -2.32
C HIS A 58 -6.33 -9.53 -1.90
N VAL A 59 -6.41 -9.86 -0.60
CA VAL A 59 -7.60 -10.43 0.02
C VAL A 59 -8.16 -9.48 1.06
N ALA A 60 -9.48 -9.30 1.04
CA ALA A 60 -10.19 -8.34 1.87
C ALA A 60 -10.70 -9.03 3.15
N VAL A 61 -9.90 -9.01 4.22
CA VAL A 61 -10.22 -9.66 5.51
C VAL A 61 -10.24 -8.68 6.68
N ALA A 62 -9.92 -7.41 6.45
CA ALA A 62 -9.68 -6.40 7.48
C ALA A 62 -10.66 -5.23 7.41
N PRO A 63 -11.92 -5.35 7.89
CA PRO A 63 -12.94 -4.32 7.71
C PRO A 63 -12.75 -3.07 8.58
N ALA A 64 -12.20 -3.17 9.79
CA ALA A 64 -12.01 -2.02 10.68
C ALA A 64 -10.79 -1.19 10.30
N CYS A 65 -10.79 0.11 10.65
CA CYS A 65 -9.63 0.97 10.58
C CYS A 65 -9.58 1.84 11.86
N ASN A 66 -8.39 2.05 12.36
CA ASN A 66 -8.13 2.80 13.59
C ASN A 66 -7.82 4.29 13.33
N ILE A 67 -7.85 4.73 12.06
CA ILE A 67 -7.76 6.14 11.66
C ILE A 67 -8.85 6.49 10.66
N GLN A 68 -9.14 7.78 10.51
CA GLN A 68 -9.98 8.30 9.43
C GLN A 68 -9.21 9.36 8.65
N CYS A 69 -8.76 8.99 7.46
CA CYS A 69 -8.20 9.94 6.49
C CYS A 69 -9.33 10.80 5.90
N LYS A 70 -9.13 12.11 5.72
CA LYS A 70 -10.14 13.01 5.15
C LYS A 70 -10.47 12.71 3.69
N TYR A 71 -9.57 12.07 2.96
CA TYR A 71 -9.80 11.64 1.58
C TYR A 71 -10.51 10.28 1.46
N CYS A 72 -10.69 9.55 2.57
CA CYS A 72 -11.25 8.21 2.57
C CYS A 72 -12.76 8.21 2.87
N ASN A 73 -13.51 7.40 2.14
CA ASN A 73 -14.88 7.02 2.48
C ASN A 73 -14.92 5.53 2.83
N ARG A 74 -15.30 5.21 4.06
CA ARG A 74 -15.36 3.84 4.60
C ARG A 74 -16.42 2.91 3.97
N LYS A 75 -17.21 3.41 3.03
CA LYS A 75 -18.07 2.57 2.17
C LYS A 75 -17.27 1.79 1.13
N TYR A 76 -16.04 2.23 0.83
CA TYR A 76 -15.15 1.67 -0.17
C TYR A 76 -13.91 1.10 0.49
N ASP A 77 -13.15 0.33 -0.28
CA ASP A 77 -11.85 -0.19 0.13
C ASP A 77 -10.85 0.95 0.43
N CYS A 78 -9.78 0.61 1.12
CA CYS A 78 -8.75 1.58 1.49
C CYS A 78 -8.18 2.28 0.24
N MET A 79 -8.28 3.60 0.21
CA MET A 79 -7.84 4.46 -0.90
C MET A 79 -6.33 4.41 -1.15
N ASN A 80 -5.55 3.91 -0.20
CA ASN A 80 -4.11 3.78 -0.35
C ASN A 80 -3.71 2.53 -1.15
N GLU A 81 -4.65 1.61 -1.39
CA GLU A 81 -4.37 0.32 -2.02
C GLU A 81 -5.38 -0.07 -3.10
N SER A 82 -6.51 0.62 -3.17
CA SER A 82 -7.56 0.38 -4.15
C SER A 82 -7.94 1.64 -4.91
N ARG A 83 -8.53 1.46 -6.09
CA ARG A 83 -9.12 2.58 -6.82
C ARG A 83 -10.35 3.10 -6.07
N PRO A 84 -10.62 4.42 -6.11
CA PRO A 84 -11.83 4.98 -5.52
C PRO A 84 -13.10 4.32 -6.02
N GLY A 85 -14.04 4.08 -5.12
CA GLY A 85 -15.34 3.47 -5.45
C GLY A 85 -15.33 1.94 -5.54
N VAL A 86 -14.18 1.28 -5.37
CA VAL A 86 -14.10 -0.18 -5.28
C VAL A 86 -14.58 -0.64 -3.91
N THR A 87 -15.39 -1.69 -3.90
CA THR A 87 -15.81 -2.40 -2.69
C THR A 87 -15.55 -3.88 -2.89
N SER A 88 -14.66 -4.44 -2.09
CA SER A 88 -14.37 -5.86 -2.09
C SER A 88 -15.37 -6.62 -1.22
N GLU A 89 -15.65 -7.86 -1.61
CA GLU A 89 -16.33 -8.81 -0.75
C GLU A 89 -15.44 -9.12 0.46
N LEU A 90 -15.98 -8.94 1.66
CA LEU A 90 -15.28 -9.28 2.90
C LEU A 90 -15.25 -10.80 3.08
N LEU A 91 -14.07 -11.33 3.26
CA LEU A 91 -13.82 -12.76 3.39
C LEU A 91 -13.42 -13.13 4.82
N THR A 92 -13.78 -14.34 5.23
CA THR A 92 -13.15 -15.00 6.38
C THR A 92 -11.71 -15.43 6.03
N PRO A 93 -10.83 -15.71 6.99
CA PRO A 93 -9.49 -16.22 6.73
C PRO A 93 -9.49 -17.51 5.88
N GLU A 94 -10.43 -18.38 6.09
CA GLU A 94 -10.61 -19.64 5.35
C GLU A 94 -11.02 -19.39 3.89
N GLU A 95 -12.03 -18.54 3.66
CA GLU A 95 -12.47 -18.14 2.31
C GLU A 95 -11.38 -17.42 1.54
N ALA A 96 -10.64 -16.52 2.22
CA ALA A 96 -9.51 -15.82 1.63
C ALA A 96 -8.43 -16.82 1.16
N THR A 97 -8.12 -17.82 1.97
CA THR A 97 -7.16 -18.86 1.62
C THR A 97 -7.63 -19.68 0.43
N GLN A 98 -8.89 -20.11 0.39
CA GLN A 98 -9.47 -20.82 -0.76
C GLN A 98 -9.39 -19.98 -2.04
N LYS A 99 -9.70 -18.68 -1.94
CA LYS A 99 -9.61 -17.75 -3.07
C LYS A 99 -8.17 -17.62 -3.59
N VAL A 100 -7.18 -17.56 -2.68
CA VAL A 100 -5.76 -17.52 -3.05
C VAL A 100 -5.36 -18.77 -3.83
N LEU A 101 -5.74 -19.95 -3.37
CA LEU A 101 -5.45 -21.20 -4.04
C LEU A 101 -6.14 -21.31 -5.41
N ALA A 102 -7.41 -20.91 -5.48
CA ALA A 102 -8.18 -20.91 -6.72
C ALA A 102 -7.57 -19.96 -7.77
N VAL A 103 -7.22 -18.73 -7.39
CA VAL A 103 -6.58 -17.76 -8.28
C VAL A 103 -5.18 -18.24 -8.70
N GLY A 104 -4.37 -18.75 -7.76
CA GLY A 104 -3.04 -19.26 -8.04
C GLY A 104 -3.03 -20.46 -8.99
N SER A 105 -4.08 -21.29 -8.98
CA SER A 105 -4.22 -22.42 -9.92
C SER A 105 -4.48 -21.97 -11.36
N VAL A 106 -5.16 -20.83 -11.55
CA VAL A 106 -5.51 -20.26 -12.87
C VAL A 106 -4.42 -19.30 -13.35
N ILE A 107 -3.96 -18.40 -12.46
CA ILE A 107 -2.92 -17.41 -12.76
C ILE A 107 -1.60 -17.88 -12.14
N ARG A 108 -0.91 -18.76 -12.85
CA ARG A 108 0.30 -19.46 -12.35
C ARG A 108 1.47 -18.54 -11.97
N ASN A 109 1.48 -17.32 -12.48
CA ASN A 109 2.51 -16.32 -12.14
C ASN A 109 2.11 -15.41 -10.97
N THR A 110 1.04 -15.74 -10.23
CA THR A 110 0.73 -15.06 -8.96
C THR A 110 1.74 -15.49 -7.90
N THR A 111 2.59 -14.57 -7.48
CA THR A 111 3.70 -14.84 -6.55
C THR A 111 3.55 -14.13 -5.21
N VAL A 112 2.63 -13.18 -5.11
CA VAL A 112 2.44 -12.36 -3.91
C VAL A 112 0.98 -12.34 -3.50
N VAL A 113 0.75 -12.55 -2.22
CA VAL A 113 -0.54 -12.29 -1.57
C VAL A 113 -0.37 -11.17 -0.55
N GLY A 114 -1.24 -10.16 -0.65
CA GLY A 114 -1.27 -9.02 0.27
C GLY A 114 -2.58 -8.90 1.03
N ILE A 115 -2.49 -8.37 2.23
CA ILE A 115 -3.65 -7.88 2.99
C ILE A 115 -3.48 -6.38 3.15
N ALA A 116 -4.48 -5.62 2.65
CA ALA A 116 -4.43 -4.16 2.58
C ALA A 116 -5.75 -3.49 2.98
N GLY A 117 -6.76 -4.28 3.31
CA GLY A 117 -8.06 -3.71 3.63
C GLY A 117 -9.21 -4.73 3.68
N PRO A 118 -10.45 -4.18 3.57
CA PRO A 118 -10.88 -2.81 3.18
C PRO A 118 -10.59 -1.70 4.20
N GLY A 119 -10.25 -2.04 5.43
CA GLY A 119 -9.78 -1.11 6.46
C GLY A 119 -8.27 -1.11 6.62
N ASP A 120 -7.80 -1.39 7.84
CA ASP A 120 -6.38 -1.55 8.14
C ASP A 120 -6.11 -2.94 8.72
N PRO A 121 -5.17 -3.71 8.15
CA PRO A 121 -4.87 -5.06 8.62
C PRO A 121 -4.50 -5.14 10.10
N LEU A 122 -3.77 -4.17 10.62
CA LEU A 122 -3.34 -4.17 12.01
C LEU A 122 -4.39 -3.61 13.00
N ALA A 123 -5.50 -3.06 12.47
CA ALA A 123 -6.72 -2.84 13.25
C ALA A 123 -7.59 -4.11 13.32
N ASN A 124 -7.23 -5.16 12.58
CA ASN A 124 -7.90 -6.47 12.52
C ASN A 124 -6.88 -7.62 12.67
N PRO A 125 -6.02 -7.62 13.70
CA PRO A 125 -4.85 -8.50 13.75
C PRO A 125 -5.24 -9.99 13.76
N ARG A 126 -6.35 -10.37 14.40
CA ARG A 126 -6.80 -11.77 14.47
C ARG A 126 -7.09 -12.34 13.07
N GLN A 127 -7.90 -11.65 12.27
CA GLN A 127 -8.25 -12.08 10.92
C GLN A 127 -7.03 -12.04 10.01
N THR A 128 -6.26 -10.96 10.08
CA THR A 128 -5.07 -10.73 9.27
C THR A 128 -4.03 -11.83 9.48
N PHE A 129 -3.63 -12.08 10.70
CA PHE A 129 -2.58 -13.07 10.98
C PHE A 129 -3.07 -14.49 10.76
N ARG A 130 -4.32 -14.79 11.13
CA ARG A 130 -4.92 -16.11 10.82
C ARG A 130 -4.95 -16.38 9.31
N THR A 131 -5.24 -15.38 8.49
CA THR A 131 -5.20 -15.53 7.04
C THR A 131 -3.78 -15.84 6.55
N PHE A 132 -2.78 -15.11 7.04
CA PHE A 132 -1.39 -15.37 6.67
C PHE A 132 -0.89 -16.75 7.13
N GLU A 133 -1.27 -17.20 8.32
CA GLU A 133 -0.97 -18.56 8.80
C GLU A 133 -1.51 -19.63 7.85
N LEU A 134 -2.78 -19.53 7.49
CA LEU A 134 -3.42 -20.49 6.59
C LEU A 134 -2.79 -20.46 5.18
N ILE A 135 -2.51 -19.28 4.64
CA ILE A 135 -1.84 -19.15 3.34
C ILE A 135 -0.43 -19.73 3.40
N ARG A 136 0.34 -19.47 4.45
CA ARG A 136 1.68 -20.03 4.64
C ARG A 136 1.68 -21.56 4.65
N GLN A 137 0.68 -22.16 5.28
CA GLN A 137 0.51 -23.62 5.31
C GLN A 137 0.10 -24.19 3.94
N ALA A 138 -0.81 -23.53 3.25
CA ALA A 138 -1.39 -24.02 1.99
C ALA A 138 -0.57 -23.68 0.74
N ALA A 139 0.17 -22.58 0.76
CA ALA A 139 0.97 -22.07 -0.37
C ALA A 139 2.30 -21.47 0.15
N PRO A 140 3.26 -22.29 0.62
CA PRO A 140 4.49 -21.85 1.29
C PRO A 140 5.39 -20.99 0.39
N ASP A 141 5.32 -21.13 -0.92
CA ASP A 141 6.12 -20.37 -1.89
C ASP A 141 5.58 -18.95 -2.16
N MET A 142 4.37 -18.65 -1.70
CA MET A 142 3.79 -17.30 -1.82
C MET A 142 4.52 -16.30 -0.94
N LYS A 143 4.93 -15.18 -1.52
CA LYS A 143 5.41 -14.02 -0.74
C LYS A 143 4.23 -13.33 -0.08
N LEU A 144 4.39 -13.01 1.20
CA LEU A 144 3.37 -12.32 1.98
C LEU A 144 3.68 -10.83 2.07
N CYS A 145 2.65 -10.00 1.88
CA CYS A 145 2.74 -8.55 1.90
C CYS A 145 1.65 -7.97 2.81
N LEU A 146 2.01 -7.01 3.64
CA LEU A 146 1.09 -6.29 4.52
C LEU A 146 1.11 -4.81 4.17
N SER A 147 -0.07 -4.18 4.07
CA SER A 147 -0.18 -2.74 3.87
C SER A 147 -1.00 -2.10 4.97
N THR A 148 -0.42 -1.14 5.71
CA THR A 148 -1.00 -0.56 6.93
C THR A 148 -0.80 0.96 7.00
N ASN A 149 -1.63 1.62 7.79
CA ASN A 149 -1.41 3.02 8.18
C ASN A 149 -0.28 3.20 9.20
N GLY A 150 0.20 2.12 9.81
CA GLY A 150 1.34 2.09 10.72
C GLY A 150 1.03 2.39 12.19
N LEU A 151 -0.20 2.76 12.56
CA LEU A 151 -0.53 3.11 13.94
C LEU A 151 -0.28 1.96 14.94
N ALA A 152 -0.71 0.74 14.60
CA ALA A 152 -0.53 -0.44 15.45
C ALA A 152 0.74 -1.24 15.10
N LEU A 153 1.54 -0.77 14.14
CA LEU A 153 2.67 -1.53 13.60
C LEU A 153 3.71 -1.95 14.66
N PRO A 154 4.16 -1.08 15.58
CA PRO A 154 5.16 -1.48 16.58
C PRO A 154 4.73 -2.66 17.45
N ASP A 155 3.43 -2.83 17.69
CA ASP A 155 2.92 -3.89 18.55
C ASP A 155 2.89 -5.27 17.87
N HIS A 156 3.15 -5.32 16.56
CA HIS A 156 3.00 -6.53 15.75
C HIS A 156 4.24 -6.93 14.95
N VAL A 157 5.37 -6.24 15.11
CA VAL A 157 6.60 -6.52 14.34
C VAL A 157 7.11 -7.95 14.58
N ASP A 158 7.05 -8.44 15.79
CA ASP A 158 7.47 -9.82 16.10
C ASP A 158 6.58 -10.84 15.38
N THR A 159 5.27 -10.69 15.44
CA THR A 159 4.33 -11.57 14.73
C THR A 159 4.54 -11.52 13.21
N ILE A 160 4.77 -10.32 12.65
CA ILE A 160 5.07 -10.12 11.22
C ILE A 160 6.33 -10.91 10.83
N ARG A 161 7.39 -10.83 11.65
CA ARG A 161 8.63 -11.57 11.44
C ARG A 161 8.44 -13.07 11.53
N GLU A 162 7.76 -13.56 12.57
CA GLU A 162 7.50 -14.99 12.81
C GLU A 162 6.69 -15.64 11.69
N LEU A 163 5.75 -14.92 11.11
CA LEU A 163 4.96 -15.36 9.96
C LEU A 163 5.71 -15.27 8.62
N GLY A 164 6.93 -14.74 8.61
CA GLY A 164 7.72 -14.57 7.39
C GLY A 164 7.11 -13.57 6.41
N ILE A 165 6.50 -12.49 6.92
CA ILE A 165 6.01 -11.39 6.11
C ILE A 165 7.19 -10.47 5.82
N ASP A 166 7.82 -10.65 4.67
CA ASP A 166 9.06 -9.94 4.30
C ASP A 166 8.84 -8.53 3.75
N HIS A 167 7.60 -8.17 3.45
CA HIS A 167 7.27 -6.91 2.77
C HIS A 167 6.14 -6.20 3.50
N VAL A 168 6.43 -4.99 3.99
CA VAL A 168 5.44 -4.13 4.64
C VAL A 168 5.37 -2.79 3.91
N THR A 169 4.17 -2.41 3.50
CA THR A 169 3.88 -1.08 2.98
C THR A 169 3.26 -0.24 4.10
N ILE A 170 3.82 0.94 4.34
CA ILE A 170 3.29 1.89 5.32
C ILE A 170 2.81 3.13 4.58
N THR A 171 1.58 3.58 4.88
CA THR A 171 1.10 4.86 4.35
C THR A 171 1.53 5.99 5.25
N ILE A 172 2.43 6.87 4.77
CA ILE A 172 2.94 8.04 5.48
C ILE A 172 2.69 9.28 4.62
N ASN A 173 1.77 10.12 5.03
CA ASN A 173 1.37 11.32 4.27
C ASN A 173 1.95 12.62 4.82
N ALA A 174 2.61 12.57 5.96
CA ALA A 174 3.30 13.69 6.58
C ALA A 174 4.36 13.19 7.56
N VAL A 175 5.45 13.96 7.70
CA VAL A 175 6.50 13.78 8.72
C VAL A 175 6.58 14.99 9.65
N ASP A 176 5.60 15.90 9.51
CA ASP A 176 5.32 17.01 10.42
C ASP A 176 3.87 16.91 10.90
N PRO A 177 3.62 16.87 12.24
CA PRO A 177 2.26 16.84 12.78
C PRO A 177 1.41 18.04 12.38
N GLU A 178 2.01 19.22 12.11
CA GLU A 178 1.30 20.41 11.63
C GLU A 178 0.69 20.18 10.23
N VAL A 179 1.38 19.45 9.35
CA VAL A 179 0.83 19.02 8.06
C VAL A 179 -0.18 17.90 8.25
N GLY A 180 0.16 16.91 9.09
CA GLY A 180 -0.66 15.72 9.33
C GLY A 180 -2.06 16.01 9.87
N GLN A 181 -2.23 17.03 10.72
CA GLN A 181 -3.54 17.43 11.28
C GLN A 181 -4.56 17.82 10.20
N HIS A 182 -4.11 18.25 9.03
CA HIS A 182 -4.98 18.61 7.90
C HIS A 182 -5.40 17.40 7.07
N ILE A 183 -4.74 16.25 7.25
CA ILE A 183 -4.96 15.02 6.48
C ILE A 183 -5.85 14.04 7.25
N TYR A 184 -5.66 13.92 8.54
CA TYR A 184 -6.38 12.96 9.38
C TYR A 184 -7.49 13.65 10.18
N ARG A 185 -8.71 13.10 10.06
CA ARG A 185 -9.88 13.59 10.79
C ARG A 185 -9.81 13.19 12.26
N TYR A 186 -9.39 11.93 12.53
CA TYR A 186 -9.15 11.39 13.84
C TYR A 186 -8.28 10.14 13.80
N VAL A 187 -7.70 9.83 14.94
CA VAL A 187 -7.00 8.58 15.24
C VAL A 187 -7.62 7.98 16.49
N THR A 188 -7.92 6.69 16.47
CA THR A 188 -8.41 5.95 17.65
C THR A 188 -7.31 5.06 18.17
N TRP A 189 -6.88 5.29 19.39
CA TRP A 189 -5.81 4.54 20.01
C TRP A 189 -6.11 4.24 21.48
N GLN A 190 -5.99 2.97 21.87
CA GLN A 190 -6.26 2.51 23.26
C GLN A 190 -7.59 3.02 23.83
N GLY A 191 -8.65 2.96 23.02
CA GLY A 191 -9.99 3.39 23.39
C GLY A 191 -10.20 4.92 23.40
N LYS A 192 -9.16 5.72 23.10
CA LYS A 192 -9.26 7.18 23.00
C LYS A 192 -9.35 7.63 21.54
N LEU A 193 -10.20 8.61 21.29
CA LEU A 193 -10.32 9.27 19.99
C LEU A 193 -9.59 10.61 20.04
N LEU A 194 -8.51 10.72 19.26
CA LEU A 194 -7.67 11.90 19.16
C LEU A 194 -7.97 12.65 17.86
N ARG A 195 -7.73 13.96 17.84
CA ARG A 195 -7.93 14.87 16.68
C ARG A 195 -6.80 15.88 16.58
N GLY A 196 -6.74 16.56 15.41
CA GLY A 196 -5.79 17.63 15.17
C GLY A 196 -4.34 17.19 15.32
N ILE A 197 -3.50 18.06 15.82
CA ILE A 197 -2.06 17.86 15.96
C ILE A 197 -1.68 16.68 16.87
N GLU A 198 -2.46 16.42 17.91
CA GLU A 198 -2.22 15.30 18.83
C GLU A 198 -2.40 13.95 18.11
N ALA A 199 -3.45 13.82 17.30
CA ALA A 199 -3.68 12.62 16.49
C ALA A 199 -2.57 12.41 15.46
N ALA A 200 -2.16 13.48 14.77
CA ALA A 200 -1.10 13.44 13.77
C ALA A 200 0.26 13.08 14.39
N ARG A 201 0.57 13.65 15.56
CA ARG A 201 1.80 13.37 16.29
C ARG A 201 1.88 11.91 16.74
N LEU A 202 0.82 11.39 17.36
CA LEU A 202 0.78 10.00 17.77
C LEU A 202 0.97 9.04 16.58
N LEU A 203 0.24 9.28 15.49
CA LEU A 203 0.36 8.45 14.29
C LEU A 203 1.79 8.45 13.74
N LEU A 204 2.40 9.63 13.62
CA LEU A 204 3.78 9.78 13.15
C LEU A 204 4.78 9.06 14.07
N GLU A 205 4.68 9.23 15.38
CA GLU A 205 5.55 8.56 16.34
C GLU A 205 5.49 7.04 16.20
N ARG A 206 4.28 6.48 16.10
CA ARG A 206 4.07 5.05 15.91
C ARG A 206 4.59 4.55 14.57
N GLN A 207 4.39 5.32 13.49
CA GLN A 207 4.95 5.00 12.16
C GLN A 207 6.47 4.93 12.18
N MET A 208 7.11 5.93 12.78
CA MET A 208 8.58 6.01 12.84
C MET A 208 9.17 4.92 13.74
N GLU A 209 8.50 4.59 14.83
CA GLU A 209 8.85 3.46 15.69
C GLU A 209 8.72 2.13 14.93
N GLY A 210 7.60 1.89 14.27
CA GLY A 210 7.36 0.68 13.48
C GLY A 210 8.38 0.50 12.35
N MET A 211 8.72 1.57 11.63
CA MET A 211 9.78 1.52 10.62
C MET A 211 11.12 1.08 11.21
N ARG A 212 11.50 1.65 12.35
CA ARG A 212 12.76 1.30 13.01
C ARG A 212 12.81 -0.19 13.38
N GLU A 213 11.72 -0.71 13.94
CA GLU A 213 11.66 -2.12 14.36
C GLU A 213 11.62 -3.08 13.15
N LEU A 214 10.93 -2.71 12.05
CA LEU A 214 10.94 -3.49 10.81
C LEU A 214 12.33 -3.57 10.19
N VAL A 215 13.07 -2.45 10.17
CA VAL A 215 14.46 -2.43 9.67
C VAL A 215 15.35 -3.34 10.50
N LYS A 216 15.26 -3.29 11.83
CA LYS A 216 16.00 -4.20 12.72
C LYS A 216 15.65 -5.67 12.46
N ALA A 217 14.40 -5.95 12.14
CA ALA A 217 13.91 -7.29 11.79
C ALA A 217 14.29 -7.73 10.37
N GLY A 218 14.94 -6.87 9.56
CA GLY A 218 15.32 -7.16 8.19
C GLY A 218 14.14 -7.23 7.20
N ILE A 219 13.02 -6.60 7.53
CA ILE A 219 11.80 -6.57 6.71
C ILE A 219 11.88 -5.39 5.75
N LEU A 220 11.53 -5.62 4.48
CA LEU A 220 11.55 -4.57 3.46
C LEU A 220 10.35 -3.64 3.60
N ILE A 221 10.65 -2.34 3.64
CA ILE A 221 9.65 -1.28 3.81
C ILE A 221 9.43 -0.54 2.49
N LYS A 222 8.18 -0.52 2.04
CA LYS A 222 7.69 0.42 1.05
C LYS A 222 6.87 1.49 1.77
N VAL A 223 7.07 2.75 1.42
CA VAL A 223 6.21 3.84 1.88
C VAL A 223 5.34 4.30 0.72
N ASN A 224 4.04 4.37 0.94
CA ASN A 224 3.09 5.04 0.06
C ASN A 224 2.72 6.40 0.65
N SER A 225 2.73 7.45 -0.16
CA SER A 225 2.24 8.78 0.24
C SER A 225 1.23 9.29 -0.78
N VAL A 226 0.07 9.71 -0.32
CA VAL A 226 -0.95 10.37 -1.16
C VAL A 226 -0.58 11.84 -1.28
N LEU A 227 -0.34 12.29 -2.49
CA LEU A 227 -0.08 13.69 -2.80
C LEU A 227 -1.39 14.48 -2.78
N ILE A 228 -1.51 15.40 -1.84
CA ILE A 228 -2.71 16.21 -1.59
C ILE A 228 -2.38 17.66 -1.91
N PRO A 229 -2.80 18.18 -3.08
CA PRO A 229 -2.48 19.54 -3.50
C PRO A 229 -2.90 20.59 -2.47
N GLY A 230 -1.99 21.51 -2.15
CA GLY A 230 -2.20 22.57 -1.15
C GLY A 230 -2.19 22.09 0.31
N VAL A 231 -1.76 20.83 0.58
CA VAL A 231 -1.61 20.30 1.95
C VAL A 231 -0.21 19.74 2.17
N ASN A 232 0.19 18.74 1.39
CA ASN A 232 1.49 18.08 1.55
C ASN A 232 2.34 18.04 0.28
N ASP A 233 1.94 18.72 -0.78
CA ASP A 233 2.62 18.75 -2.07
C ASP A 233 4.06 19.30 -1.98
N VAL A 234 4.28 20.39 -1.23
CA VAL A 234 5.63 20.91 -0.94
C VAL A 234 6.38 20.03 0.08
N HIS A 235 5.65 19.34 0.96
CA HIS A 235 6.20 18.50 2.03
C HIS A 235 6.63 17.10 1.55
N MET A 236 6.35 16.72 0.29
CA MET A 236 6.74 15.42 -0.26
C MET A 236 8.24 15.16 -0.26
N ALA A 237 9.04 16.20 -0.47
CA ALA A 237 10.50 16.10 -0.41
C ALA A 237 10.98 15.73 1.00
N ASP A 238 10.40 16.35 2.04
CA ASP A 238 10.72 16.05 3.44
C ASP A 238 10.33 14.62 3.81
N ILE A 239 9.13 14.18 3.35
CA ILE A 239 8.71 12.78 3.55
C ILE A 239 9.70 11.84 2.90
N SER A 240 10.08 12.07 1.63
CA SER A 240 11.04 11.22 0.91
C SER A 240 12.40 11.14 1.61
N ALA A 241 12.90 12.27 2.07
CA ALA A 241 14.18 12.35 2.79
C ALA A 241 14.13 11.58 4.12
N GLU A 242 13.05 11.81 4.91
CA GLU A 242 12.92 11.21 6.24
C GLU A 242 12.70 9.69 6.16
N VAL A 243 11.84 9.19 5.26
CA VAL A 243 11.58 7.75 5.14
C VAL A 243 12.80 7.00 4.58
N ARG A 244 13.54 7.61 3.64
CA ARG A 244 14.78 7.07 3.10
C ARG A 244 15.85 6.95 4.19
N LYS A 245 16.04 8.01 4.98
CA LYS A 245 16.95 8.04 6.13
C LYS A 245 16.64 6.94 7.14
N ARG A 246 15.36 6.57 7.29
CA ARG A 246 14.88 5.51 8.19
C ARG A 246 14.86 4.12 7.57
N GLY A 247 15.40 3.95 6.37
CA GLY A 247 15.58 2.64 5.75
C GLY A 247 14.41 2.16 4.89
N ALA A 248 13.50 3.05 4.46
CA ALA A 248 12.53 2.68 3.43
C ALA A 248 13.26 2.27 2.15
N PHE A 249 12.93 1.09 1.65
CA PHE A 249 13.48 0.57 0.40
C PHE A 249 12.92 1.33 -0.81
N LEU A 250 11.64 1.67 -0.75
CA LEU A 250 10.93 2.38 -1.82
C LEU A 250 9.96 3.40 -1.23
N HIS A 251 9.93 4.61 -1.81
CA HIS A 251 8.88 5.60 -1.56
C HIS A 251 8.09 5.82 -2.84
N ASN A 252 6.78 5.60 -2.76
CA ASN A 252 5.84 5.76 -3.86
C ASN A 252 4.88 6.92 -3.59
N ILE A 253 4.89 7.91 -4.49
CA ILE A 253 3.99 9.06 -4.43
C ILE A 253 2.77 8.78 -5.32
N MET A 254 1.59 8.76 -4.71
CA MET A 254 0.33 8.47 -5.39
C MET A 254 -0.53 9.72 -5.50
N PRO A 255 -1.22 9.94 -6.62
CA PRO A 255 -2.11 11.09 -6.75
C PRO A 255 -3.32 10.95 -5.82
N LEU A 256 -3.73 12.07 -5.20
CA LEU A 256 -5.05 12.15 -4.57
C LEU A 256 -6.12 12.01 -5.64
N ILE A 257 -7.00 11.04 -5.45
CA ILE A 257 -8.25 10.91 -6.18
C ILE A 257 -9.39 11.18 -5.20
N ILE A 258 -10.32 12.06 -5.57
CA ILE A 258 -11.42 12.42 -4.66
C ILE A 258 -12.43 11.29 -4.60
N ALA A 259 -12.61 10.72 -3.42
CA ALA A 259 -13.65 9.73 -3.17
C ALA A 259 -14.98 10.40 -2.90
N ASP A 260 -16.04 9.87 -3.48
CA ASP A 260 -17.40 10.32 -3.23
C ASP A 260 -17.75 10.20 -1.74
N GLY A 261 -18.35 11.24 -1.16
CA GLY A 261 -18.71 11.33 0.26
C GLY A 261 -17.55 11.53 1.24
N SER A 262 -16.29 11.67 0.76
CA SER A 262 -15.14 12.01 1.60
C SER A 262 -15.20 13.45 2.14
N ASP A 263 -14.43 13.73 3.21
CA ASP A 263 -14.35 15.10 3.74
C ASP A 263 -13.71 16.05 2.71
N PHE A 264 -12.71 15.60 1.97
CA PHE A 264 -12.07 16.41 0.93
C PHE A 264 -12.99 16.73 -0.24
N GLN A 265 -13.93 15.85 -0.60
CA GLN A 265 -14.99 16.19 -1.55
C GLN A 265 -15.88 17.32 -1.01
N LYS A 266 -16.32 17.21 0.24
CA LYS A 266 -17.16 18.22 0.90
C LYS A 266 -16.45 19.57 1.07
N GLU A 267 -15.13 19.54 1.28
CA GLU A 267 -14.27 20.72 1.35
C GLU A 267 -13.99 21.34 -0.04
N GLY A 268 -14.45 20.73 -1.14
CA GLY A 268 -14.24 21.20 -2.51
C GLY A 268 -12.77 21.10 -2.95
N ARG A 269 -11.98 20.19 -2.40
CA ARG A 269 -10.59 20.00 -2.79
C ARG A 269 -10.51 19.39 -4.19
N ARG A 270 -9.46 19.75 -4.94
CA ARG A 270 -9.20 19.17 -6.24
C ARG A 270 -8.40 17.85 -6.11
N ALA A 271 -8.57 16.97 -7.07
CA ALA A 271 -7.68 15.83 -7.27
C ALA A 271 -6.26 16.28 -7.66
N ALA A 272 -5.28 15.42 -7.43
CA ALA A 272 -3.93 15.65 -7.94
C ALA A 272 -3.89 15.37 -9.45
N LEU A 273 -3.19 16.21 -10.18
CA LEU A 273 -2.97 16.09 -11.62
C LEU A 273 -1.62 15.38 -11.88
N PRO A 274 -1.38 14.82 -13.08
CA PRO A 274 -0.10 14.20 -13.41
C PRO A 274 1.09 15.15 -13.21
N GLU A 275 0.95 16.43 -13.53
CA GLU A 275 1.96 17.46 -13.31
C GLU A 275 2.29 17.71 -11.83
N ASP A 276 1.30 17.60 -10.92
CA ASP A 276 1.55 17.71 -9.48
C ASP A 276 2.45 16.56 -9.00
N VAL A 277 2.18 15.36 -9.52
CA VAL A 277 2.96 14.14 -9.17
C VAL A 277 4.37 14.26 -9.74
N ALA A 278 4.52 14.64 -11.00
CA ALA A 278 5.83 14.82 -11.66
C ALA A 278 6.69 15.84 -10.90
N ALA A 279 6.12 16.99 -10.54
CA ALA A 279 6.80 18.02 -9.78
C ALA A 279 7.21 17.55 -8.37
N ALA A 280 6.36 16.73 -7.70
CA ALA A 280 6.70 16.18 -6.40
C ALA A 280 7.80 15.11 -6.49
N GLN A 281 7.79 14.26 -7.52
CA GLN A 281 8.83 13.26 -7.78
C GLN A 281 10.17 13.92 -8.06
N GLU A 282 10.21 14.95 -8.92
CA GLU A 282 11.42 15.70 -9.21
C GLU A 282 12.04 16.31 -7.93
N ARG A 283 11.23 17.01 -7.13
CA ARG A 283 11.70 17.59 -5.84
C ARG A 283 12.17 16.55 -4.83
N SER A 284 11.59 15.35 -4.88
CA SER A 284 11.91 14.27 -3.94
C SER A 284 13.15 13.46 -4.32
N GLY A 285 13.71 13.69 -5.49
CA GLY A 285 14.77 12.82 -6.05
C GLY A 285 14.28 11.37 -6.22
N ALA A 286 12.98 11.20 -6.38
CA ALA A 286 12.33 9.92 -6.63
C ALA A 286 12.06 9.83 -8.15
N GLY A 287 13.09 9.50 -8.90
CA GLY A 287 13.04 9.25 -10.33
C GLY A 287 13.53 7.86 -10.63
#